data_2abb2b94c21f9d33e96d8fb28e3b3534
#
_entry.id   2abb2b94c21f9d33e96d8fb28e3b3534
#
_cell.length_a   1.000
_cell.length_b   1.000
_cell.length_c   1.000
_cell.angle_alpha   90.00
_cell.angle_beta   90.00
_cell.angle_gamma   90.00
#
_symmetry.space_group_name_H-M   'P 1'
#
loop_
_entity.id
_entity.type
_entity.pdbx_description
1 polymer ?
#
loop_
_entity_poly.entity_id
_entity_poly.type
_entity_poly.pdbx_seq_one_letter_code
_entity_poly.pdbx_strand_id
1 'polypeptide(L)'
;MSIVGFRALTLTFAAGVTAAAGLAQAQFGAPPDPRPEATLAAAPAGFDAAREGVPAGRVERVEFDSKVTGGKRPASVYLPPGYSADKKYPVLYLLHGIGGNETHWPGPGKAGAILDNLIADGKAVPMIVVMPNGRASNEPSTLFAGPRPGAGGGAAGGAPPGGPGAGAPGAGRGPGGPPGGASMAVEFTAYADFERELIGDLIPFIESRYSVTGDRMHRALAGLSMGGGQSLNFGLDNVDTFAWVGGFSSAPNTKAPAELVSDPAQARQLELLWVSCGNEDGLFNISAGVHEQLTAQNVPHKWYVDAGAHTFPVWKNDLYHFSSLLFR
;
A
#
# COMPACT_ATOMS: atom_id res chain seq x y z
N MET A 1 -6.51 -59.78 5.46
CA MET A 1 -6.90 -58.52 6.12
C MET A 1 -6.05 -57.45 5.50
N SER A 2 -6.62 -56.70 4.56
CA SER A 2 -5.95 -55.64 3.79
C SER A 2 -6.14 -54.31 4.49
N ILE A 3 -5.05 -53.61 4.73
CA ILE A 3 -5.06 -52.23 5.26
C ILE A 3 -5.01 -51.28 4.07
N VAL A 4 -6.09 -50.55 3.86
CA VAL A 4 -6.21 -49.52 2.84
C VAL A 4 -5.58 -48.22 3.38
N GLY A 5 -4.50 -47.79 2.74
CA GLY A 5 -3.84 -46.54 3.08
C GLY A 5 -4.60 -45.32 2.50
N PHE A 6 -4.98 -44.42 3.38
CA PHE A 6 -5.47 -43.06 3.02
C PHE A 6 -4.28 -42.21 2.56
N ARG A 7 -4.22 -41.87 1.28
CA ARG A 7 -3.37 -40.79 0.76
C ARG A 7 -4.14 -39.48 0.92
N ALA A 8 -3.66 -38.62 1.78
CA ALA A 8 -4.13 -37.23 1.88
C ALA A 8 -3.73 -36.45 0.64
N LEU A 9 -4.70 -35.84 0.01
CA LEU A 9 -4.56 -34.96 -1.14
C LEU A 9 -4.18 -33.55 -0.64
N THR A 10 -2.89 -33.26 -0.69
CA THR A 10 -2.37 -31.88 -0.49
C THR A 10 -2.02 -31.29 -1.85
N LEU A 11 -2.97 -30.65 -2.47
CA LEU A 11 -2.71 -29.78 -3.64
C LEU A 11 -3.69 -28.61 -3.65
N THR A 12 -3.16 -27.45 -4.02
CA THR A 12 -3.84 -26.22 -4.44
C THR A 12 -3.97 -25.10 -3.40
N PHE A 13 -2.83 -24.51 -2.98
CA PHE A 13 -2.80 -23.09 -2.55
C PHE A 13 -1.67 -22.28 -3.21
N ALA A 14 -0.79 -22.90 -3.99
CA ALA A 14 0.33 -22.20 -4.64
C ALA A 14 -0.03 -21.50 -5.97
N ALA A 15 -1.11 -21.92 -6.64
CA ALA A 15 -1.46 -21.41 -7.96
C ALA A 15 -2.13 -20.01 -7.95
N GLY A 16 -2.76 -19.62 -6.84
CA GLY A 16 -3.45 -18.34 -6.75
C GLY A 16 -2.52 -17.13 -6.56
N VAL A 17 -1.42 -17.32 -5.85
CA VAL A 17 -0.46 -16.24 -5.54
C VAL A 17 0.42 -15.92 -6.74
N THR A 18 0.80 -16.94 -7.51
CA THR A 18 1.60 -16.75 -8.74
C THR A 18 0.81 -16.10 -9.86
N ALA A 19 -0.49 -16.35 -9.97
CA ALA A 19 -1.34 -15.71 -10.99
C ALA A 19 -1.58 -14.22 -10.70
N ALA A 20 -1.74 -13.83 -9.44
CA ALA A 20 -1.90 -12.42 -9.06
C ALA A 20 -0.61 -11.62 -9.25
N ALA A 21 0.56 -12.20 -8.96
CA ALA A 21 1.85 -11.58 -9.23
C ALA A 21 2.12 -11.45 -10.74
N GLY A 22 1.76 -12.46 -11.53
CA GLY A 22 1.90 -12.42 -13.00
C GLY A 22 0.99 -11.39 -13.67
N LEU A 23 -0.22 -11.17 -13.17
CA LEU A 23 -1.14 -10.15 -13.66
C LEU A 23 -0.68 -8.73 -13.32
N ALA A 24 -0.10 -8.51 -12.13
CA ALA A 24 0.50 -7.23 -11.77
C ALA A 24 1.70 -6.90 -12.66
N GLN A 25 2.59 -7.85 -12.91
CA GLN A 25 3.74 -7.66 -13.81
C GLN A 25 3.33 -7.38 -15.26
N ALA A 26 2.29 -8.04 -15.78
CA ALA A 26 1.79 -7.77 -17.12
C ALA A 26 1.17 -6.37 -17.26
N GLN A 27 0.75 -5.76 -16.16
CA GLN A 27 0.07 -4.46 -16.14
C GLN A 27 1.06 -3.28 -15.99
N PHE A 28 2.24 -3.50 -15.41
CA PHE A 28 3.19 -2.44 -15.05
C PHE A 28 4.54 -2.49 -15.77
N GLY A 29 4.75 -3.43 -16.67
CA GLY A 29 5.96 -3.55 -17.48
C GLY A 29 6.92 -4.65 -17.03
N ALA A 30 8.01 -4.81 -17.77
CA ALA A 30 9.08 -5.73 -17.44
C ALA A 30 10.03 -5.12 -16.41
N PRO A 31 10.68 -5.95 -15.56
CA PRO A 31 11.74 -5.47 -14.69
C PRO A 31 12.90 -4.90 -15.52
N PRO A 32 13.77 -4.05 -14.92
CA PRO A 32 14.91 -3.47 -15.61
C PRO A 32 15.88 -4.55 -16.10
N ASP A 33 16.52 -4.30 -17.25
CA ASP A 33 17.54 -5.17 -17.81
C ASP A 33 18.74 -4.30 -18.26
N PRO A 34 19.97 -4.45 -17.71
CA PRO A 34 20.27 -5.41 -16.62
C PRO A 34 19.63 -5.01 -15.29
N ARG A 35 19.34 -6.01 -14.46
CA ARG A 35 18.80 -5.79 -13.11
C ARG A 35 19.86 -5.09 -12.24
N PRO A 36 19.54 -4.00 -11.55
CA PRO A 36 20.48 -3.37 -10.63
C PRO A 36 20.76 -4.28 -9.42
N GLU A 37 21.93 -4.13 -8.86
CA GLU A 37 22.33 -4.84 -7.65
C GLU A 37 21.50 -4.35 -6.47
N ALA A 38 21.07 -5.29 -5.59
CA ALA A 38 20.38 -4.94 -4.36
C ALA A 38 21.35 -4.27 -3.37
N THR A 39 20.97 -3.10 -2.89
CA THR A 39 21.75 -2.30 -1.93
C THR A 39 21.14 -2.30 -0.53
N LEU A 40 19.86 -2.66 -0.39
CA LEU A 40 19.20 -2.81 0.90
C LEU A 40 19.50 -4.20 1.47
N ALA A 41 20.03 -4.24 2.68
CA ALA A 41 20.28 -5.50 3.36
C ALA A 41 18.97 -6.23 3.65
N ALA A 42 18.97 -7.57 3.58
CA ALA A 42 17.83 -8.35 4.03
C ALA A 42 17.64 -8.20 5.54
N ALA A 43 16.41 -7.99 5.98
CA ALA A 43 16.06 -8.03 7.39
C ALA A 43 16.34 -9.44 7.98
N PRO A 44 16.63 -9.56 9.28
CA PRO A 44 16.93 -10.85 9.90
C PRO A 44 15.79 -11.86 9.73
N ALA A 45 16.11 -13.15 9.59
CA ALA A 45 15.09 -14.17 9.48
C ALA A 45 14.10 -14.10 10.65
N GLY A 46 12.79 -14.21 10.35
CA GLY A 46 11.73 -14.12 11.35
C GLY A 46 11.41 -12.69 11.84
N PHE A 47 11.96 -11.65 11.22
CA PHE A 47 11.71 -10.26 11.60
C PHE A 47 10.22 -9.87 11.57
N ASP A 48 9.43 -10.53 10.74
CA ASP A 48 8.00 -10.30 10.49
C ASP A 48 7.09 -11.35 11.18
N ALA A 49 7.66 -12.16 12.07
CA ALA A 49 6.94 -13.16 12.85
C ALA A 49 6.89 -12.76 14.33
N ALA A 50 5.80 -13.10 15.01
CA ALA A 50 5.72 -12.95 16.45
C ALA A 50 6.81 -13.80 17.14
N ARG A 51 7.56 -13.20 18.07
CA ARG A 51 8.61 -13.87 18.85
C ARG A 51 8.11 -14.19 20.24
N GLU A 52 8.42 -15.40 20.71
CA GLU A 52 8.11 -15.79 22.09
C GLU A 52 8.78 -14.84 23.09
N GLY A 53 8.05 -14.44 24.13
CA GLY A 53 8.55 -13.53 25.17
C GLY A 53 8.62 -12.06 24.77
N VAL A 54 8.36 -11.70 23.51
CA VAL A 54 8.28 -10.30 23.07
C VAL A 54 6.86 -9.78 23.34
N PRO A 55 6.68 -8.69 24.11
CA PRO A 55 5.39 -8.07 24.30
C PRO A 55 4.81 -7.60 22.94
N ALA A 56 3.59 -7.96 22.68
CA ALA A 56 2.90 -7.57 21.45
C ALA A 56 2.11 -6.27 21.64
N GLY A 57 2.16 -5.40 20.65
CA GLY A 57 1.19 -4.32 20.48
C GLY A 57 -0.19 -4.84 20.13
N ARG A 58 -1.15 -3.94 19.99
CA ARG A 58 -2.49 -4.29 19.54
C ARG A 58 -2.89 -3.50 18.31
N VAL A 59 -3.64 -4.13 17.42
CA VAL A 59 -4.26 -3.47 16.28
C VAL A 59 -5.76 -3.38 16.55
N GLU A 60 -6.30 -2.18 16.45
CA GLU A 60 -7.73 -1.95 16.53
C GLU A 60 -8.25 -1.33 15.22
N ARG A 61 -9.46 -1.71 14.82
CA ARG A 61 -10.16 -1.09 13.70
C ARG A 61 -11.02 0.05 14.21
N VAL A 62 -10.88 1.21 13.59
CA VAL A 62 -11.66 2.41 13.91
C VAL A 62 -12.37 2.93 12.67
N GLU A 63 -13.35 3.78 12.89
CA GLU A 63 -14.02 4.52 11.81
C GLU A 63 -14.00 6.01 12.14
N PHE A 64 -13.71 6.83 11.16
CA PHE A 64 -13.73 8.28 11.24
C PHE A 64 -14.70 8.86 10.20
N ASP A 65 -15.19 10.07 10.46
CA ASP A 65 -16.08 10.77 9.54
C ASP A 65 -15.22 11.49 8.48
N SER A 66 -15.45 11.18 7.21
CA SER A 66 -14.79 11.84 6.07
C SER A 66 -15.70 12.87 5.45
N LYS A 67 -15.26 14.12 5.41
CA LYS A 67 -15.92 15.20 4.68
C LYS A 67 -15.75 15.05 3.17
N VAL A 68 -14.67 14.40 2.75
CA VAL A 68 -14.36 14.17 1.33
C VAL A 68 -15.36 13.20 0.71
N THR A 69 -15.66 12.08 1.39
CA THR A 69 -16.58 11.06 0.89
C THR A 69 -18.01 11.19 1.42
N GLY A 70 -18.23 12.05 2.40
CA GLY A 70 -19.53 12.22 3.06
C GLY A 70 -19.97 11.02 3.90
N GLY A 71 -19.04 10.17 4.34
CA GLY A 71 -19.37 8.94 5.08
C GLY A 71 -18.30 8.52 6.09
N LYS A 72 -18.52 7.36 6.72
CA LYS A 72 -17.55 6.77 7.63
C LYS A 72 -16.49 5.98 6.85
N ARG A 73 -15.25 6.17 7.26
CA ARG A 73 -14.09 5.55 6.63
C ARG A 73 -13.30 4.72 7.64
N PRO A 74 -12.89 3.49 7.27
CA PRO A 74 -12.15 2.63 8.18
C PRO A 74 -10.66 2.94 8.18
N ALA A 75 -10.02 2.73 9.35
CA ALA A 75 -8.59 2.64 9.52
C ALA A 75 -8.23 1.56 10.55
N SER A 76 -7.10 0.88 10.37
CA SER A 76 -6.47 0.06 11.40
C SER A 76 -5.43 0.88 12.13
N VAL A 77 -5.41 0.82 13.45
CA VAL A 77 -4.47 1.55 14.29
C VAL A 77 -3.69 0.57 15.14
N TYR A 78 -2.39 0.49 14.91
CA TYR A 78 -1.47 -0.24 15.78
C TYR A 78 -1.03 0.65 16.94
N LEU A 79 -1.16 0.13 18.14
CA LEU A 79 -0.67 0.73 19.37
C LEU A 79 0.50 -0.10 19.90
N PRO A 80 1.65 0.52 20.23
CA PRO A 80 2.86 -0.22 20.61
C PRO A 80 2.68 -0.97 21.92
N PRO A 81 3.53 -1.96 22.22
CA PRO A 81 3.55 -2.64 23.51
C PRO A 81 3.65 -1.63 24.67
N GLY A 82 2.82 -1.79 25.69
CA GLY A 82 2.78 -0.89 26.82
C GLY A 82 2.23 0.51 26.52
N TYR A 83 1.45 0.67 25.45
CA TYR A 83 0.76 1.94 25.18
C TYR A 83 -0.03 2.43 26.40
N SER A 84 0.17 3.71 26.75
CA SER A 84 -0.55 4.41 27.81
C SER A 84 -1.00 5.79 27.32
N ALA A 85 -2.16 6.22 27.73
CA ALA A 85 -2.66 7.57 27.44
C ALA A 85 -1.86 8.68 28.14
N ASP A 86 -1.06 8.33 29.15
CA ASP A 86 -0.20 9.26 29.91
C ASP A 86 1.11 9.60 29.18
N LYS A 87 1.43 8.89 28.10
CA LYS A 87 2.62 9.09 27.27
C LYS A 87 2.23 9.60 25.92
N LYS A 88 3.05 10.45 25.32
CA LYS A 88 2.89 10.90 23.94
C LYS A 88 3.72 10.04 23.00
N TYR A 89 3.15 9.74 21.83
CA TYR A 89 3.78 8.89 20.81
C TYR A 89 3.85 9.59 19.48
N PRO A 90 4.94 9.39 18.71
CA PRO A 90 4.97 9.77 17.30
C PRO A 90 4.04 8.85 16.49
N VAL A 91 3.67 9.29 15.29
CA VAL A 91 2.72 8.59 14.42
C VAL A 91 3.30 8.36 13.04
N LEU A 92 3.22 7.11 12.57
CA LEU A 92 3.43 6.75 11.17
C LEU A 92 2.06 6.49 10.51
N TYR A 93 1.74 7.23 9.45
CA TYR A 93 0.65 6.92 8.53
C TYR A 93 1.22 6.01 7.44
N LEU A 94 0.69 4.78 7.31
CA LEU A 94 1.24 3.72 6.47
C LEU A 94 0.22 3.26 5.42
N LEU A 95 0.45 3.63 4.16
CA LEU A 95 -0.51 3.50 3.08
C LEU A 95 -0.35 2.19 2.29
N HIS A 96 -1.47 1.58 1.92
CA HIS A 96 -1.52 0.38 1.08
C HIS A 96 -1.47 0.72 -0.43
N GLY A 97 -1.29 -0.29 -1.28
CA GLY A 97 -1.33 -0.17 -2.74
C GLY A 97 -2.73 -0.34 -3.33
N ILE A 98 -2.78 -0.35 -4.66
CA ILE A 98 -4.02 -0.52 -5.42
C ILE A 98 -4.74 -1.83 -5.04
N GLY A 99 -6.06 -1.79 -4.95
CA GLY A 99 -6.87 -2.95 -4.54
C GLY A 99 -6.77 -3.32 -3.07
N GLY A 100 -5.96 -2.59 -2.29
CA GLY A 100 -5.82 -2.75 -0.85
C GLY A 100 -6.88 -2.04 -0.02
N ASN A 101 -6.73 -2.18 1.29
CA ASN A 101 -7.53 -1.49 2.29
C ASN A 101 -6.78 -1.47 3.64
N GLU A 102 -7.45 -1.02 4.70
CA GLU A 102 -6.88 -0.90 6.05
C GLU A 102 -6.35 -2.21 6.67
N THR A 103 -6.64 -3.37 6.05
CA THR A 103 -6.20 -4.68 6.57
C THR A 103 -4.91 -5.18 5.92
N HIS A 104 -4.41 -4.52 4.86
CA HIS A 104 -3.26 -5.01 4.10
C HIS A 104 -1.97 -4.99 4.92
N TRP A 105 -1.66 -3.90 5.61
CA TRP A 105 -0.48 -3.82 6.43
C TRP A 105 -0.55 -4.67 7.72
N PRO A 106 -1.68 -4.73 8.45
CA PRO A 106 -1.80 -5.64 9.59
C PRO A 106 -1.75 -7.12 9.17
N GLY A 107 -2.36 -7.48 8.06
CA GLY A 107 -2.46 -8.86 7.57
C GLY A 107 -1.19 -9.32 6.85
N PRO A 108 -1.17 -9.27 5.50
CA PRO A 108 0.00 -9.73 4.72
C PRO A 108 1.26 -8.91 4.99
N GLY A 109 1.14 -7.62 5.31
CA GLY A 109 2.27 -6.73 5.62
C GLY A 109 2.93 -6.98 6.96
N LYS A 110 2.27 -7.68 7.90
CA LYS A 110 2.82 -8.05 9.22
C LYS A 110 3.35 -6.87 10.04
N ALA A 111 2.84 -5.65 9.80
CA ALA A 111 3.37 -4.42 10.39
C ALA A 111 3.47 -4.49 11.92
N GLY A 112 2.47 -5.08 12.60
CA GLY A 112 2.50 -5.25 14.06
C GLY A 112 3.71 -6.07 14.53
N ALA A 113 3.92 -7.27 13.97
CA ALA A 113 5.03 -8.14 14.36
C ALA A 113 6.41 -7.50 14.07
N ILE A 114 6.54 -6.81 12.92
CA ILE A 114 7.76 -6.09 12.56
C ILE A 114 8.09 -5.02 13.61
N LEU A 115 7.10 -4.22 13.98
CA LEU A 115 7.26 -3.13 14.95
C LEU A 115 7.50 -3.66 16.37
N ASP A 116 6.77 -4.68 16.80
CA ASP A 116 6.97 -5.33 18.10
C ASP A 116 8.43 -5.81 18.25
N ASN A 117 8.93 -6.48 17.23
CA ASN A 117 10.30 -6.97 17.19
C ASN A 117 11.33 -5.84 17.21
N LEU A 118 11.14 -4.80 16.41
CA LEU A 118 12.03 -3.64 16.34
C LEU A 118 12.05 -2.87 17.66
N ILE A 119 10.89 -2.68 18.29
CA ILE A 119 10.78 -2.00 19.60
C ILE A 119 11.47 -2.82 20.69
N ALA A 120 11.23 -4.12 20.73
CA ALA A 120 11.87 -5.01 21.71
C ALA A 120 13.39 -5.05 21.56
N ASP A 121 13.90 -4.96 20.32
CA ASP A 121 15.33 -4.89 20.02
C ASP A 121 15.94 -3.49 20.25
N GLY A 122 15.16 -2.48 20.66
CA GLY A 122 15.61 -1.08 20.77
C GLY A 122 15.95 -0.43 19.43
N LYS A 123 15.50 -1.02 18.31
CA LYS A 123 15.79 -0.56 16.95
C LYS A 123 14.76 0.42 16.42
N ALA A 124 13.56 0.48 16.99
CA ALA A 124 12.57 1.50 16.68
C ALA A 124 12.06 2.19 17.94
N VAL A 125 11.69 3.46 17.78
CA VAL A 125 10.97 4.21 18.81
C VAL A 125 9.55 3.64 18.91
N PRO A 126 8.98 3.41 20.11
CA PRO A 126 7.57 3.08 20.24
C PRO A 126 6.70 4.15 19.58
N MET A 127 5.90 3.76 18.58
CA MET A 127 5.09 4.67 17.77
C MET A 127 3.69 4.09 17.55
N ILE A 128 2.72 4.96 17.30
CA ILE A 128 1.42 4.60 16.77
C ILE A 128 1.54 4.46 15.26
N VAL A 129 0.91 3.42 14.66
CA VAL A 129 0.84 3.31 13.20
C VAL A 129 -0.60 3.29 12.75
N VAL A 130 -0.94 4.22 11.88
CA VAL A 130 -2.28 4.38 11.31
C VAL A 130 -2.25 3.85 9.88
N MET A 131 -3.04 2.83 9.63
CA MET A 131 -3.15 2.13 8.34
C MET A 131 -4.58 2.33 7.80
N PRO A 132 -4.84 3.44 7.09
CA PRO A 132 -6.17 3.73 6.56
C PRO A 132 -6.45 2.95 5.28
N ASN A 133 -7.71 2.98 4.85
CA ASN A 133 -8.01 2.77 3.44
C ASN A 133 -7.63 4.05 2.67
N GLY A 134 -6.48 4.05 2.01
CA GLY A 134 -5.90 5.21 1.30
C GLY A 134 -6.58 5.59 -0.01
N ARG A 135 -7.80 5.08 -0.26
CA ARG A 135 -8.62 5.38 -1.41
C ARG A 135 -9.87 6.13 -0.94
N ALA A 136 -9.95 7.45 -1.14
CA ALA A 136 -11.08 8.28 -0.70
C ALA A 136 -12.34 8.00 -1.53
N SER A 137 -12.98 6.88 -1.25
CA SER A 137 -14.25 6.46 -1.88
C SER A 137 -14.99 5.51 -0.96
N ASN A 138 -16.31 5.64 -0.92
CA ASN A 138 -17.20 4.69 -0.22
C ASN A 138 -17.50 3.45 -1.08
N GLU A 139 -17.22 3.51 -2.39
CA GLU A 139 -17.43 2.39 -3.29
C GLU A 139 -16.21 1.46 -3.29
N PRO A 140 -16.41 0.14 -3.34
CA PRO A 140 -15.30 -0.82 -3.48
C PRO A 140 -14.50 -0.55 -4.77
N SER A 141 -13.19 -0.82 -4.75
CA SER A 141 -12.41 -0.85 -5.99
C SER A 141 -12.94 -1.94 -6.92
N THR A 142 -13.15 -1.59 -8.19
CA THR A 142 -13.60 -2.54 -9.20
C THR A 142 -12.46 -3.17 -9.99
N LEU A 143 -11.22 -2.70 -9.81
CA LEU A 143 -10.07 -3.12 -10.60
C LEU A 143 -9.66 -4.58 -10.37
N PHE A 144 -9.94 -5.11 -9.18
CA PHE A 144 -9.61 -6.49 -8.80
C PHE A 144 -10.84 -7.25 -8.29
N ALA A 145 -12.06 -6.72 -8.56
CA ALA A 145 -13.28 -7.46 -8.33
C ALA A 145 -13.31 -8.63 -9.33
N GLY A 146 -12.87 -9.80 -8.91
CA GLY A 146 -13.16 -11.05 -9.62
C GLY A 146 -14.67 -11.21 -9.81
N PRO A 147 -15.11 -12.12 -10.71
CA PRO A 147 -16.54 -12.38 -10.89
C PRO A 147 -17.18 -12.61 -9.53
N ARG A 148 -18.15 -11.77 -9.16
CA ARG A 148 -18.90 -11.93 -7.89
C ARG A 148 -19.52 -13.32 -7.90
N PRO A 149 -19.24 -14.20 -6.93
CA PRO A 149 -20.01 -15.42 -6.75
C PRO A 149 -21.44 -15.00 -6.43
N GLY A 150 -22.39 -15.18 -7.37
CA GLY A 150 -23.81 -14.90 -7.13
C GLY A 150 -24.55 -14.01 -8.12
N ALA A 151 -23.89 -13.44 -9.14
CA ALA A 151 -24.59 -12.72 -10.21
C ALA A 151 -25.05 -13.64 -11.36
N GLY A 152 -25.38 -14.89 -11.07
CA GLY A 152 -25.89 -15.85 -12.01
C GLY A 152 -27.10 -16.57 -11.43
N GLY A 153 -28.30 -16.30 -11.92
CA GLY A 153 -29.43 -17.16 -11.61
C GLY A 153 -30.76 -16.46 -11.43
N GLY A 154 -31.09 -15.56 -12.32
CA GLY A 154 -32.51 -15.30 -12.62
C GLY A 154 -33.04 -16.49 -13.41
N ALA A 155 -33.97 -17.25 -12.84
CA ALA A 155 -34.60 -18.42 -13.44
C ALA A 155 -35.14 -18.11 -14.82
N ALA A 156 -34.63 -18.75 -15.86
CA ALA A 156 -35.24 -18.85 -17.16
C ALA A 156 -36.41 -19.82 -17.07
N GLY A 157 -37.61 -19.30 -17.00
CA GLY A 157 -38.82 -20.00 -17.28
C GLY A 157 -38.82 -20.45 -18.74
N GLY A 158 -39.07 -21.74 -18.96
CA GLY A 158 -39.06 -22.35 -20.28
C GLY A 158 -40.10 -21.75 -21.22
N ALA A 159 -39.73 -21.62 -22.50
CA ALA A 159 -40.63 -21.45 -23.64
C ALA A 159 -40.32 -22.52 -24.69
N PRO A 160 -41.37 -23.03 -25.41
CA PRO A 160 -41.25 -24.16 -26.30
C PRO A 160 -40.66 -23.81 -27.67
N PRO A 161 -40.23 -24.81 -28.46
CA PRO A 161 -39.58 -24.60 -29.74
C PRO A 161 -40.59 -24.35 -30.90
N GLY A 162 -40.34 -23.37 -31.73
CA GLY A 162 -41.15 -23.14 -32.91
C GLY A 162 -40.58 -22.13 -33.90
N GLY A 163 -40.12 -22.59 -35.05
CA GLY A 163 -40.22 -21.97 -36.37
C GLY A 163 -39.13 -21.00 -36.84
N PRO A 164 -38.66 -21.16 -38.13
CA PRO A 164 -37.64 -20.32 -38.74
C PRO A 164 -38.23 -19.06 -39.39
N GLY A 165 -37.64 -17.90 -39.11
CA GLY A 165 -38.03 -16.62 -39.67
C GLY A 165 -36.82 -15.73 -39.96
N ALA A 166 -36.77 -15.29 -41.21
CA ALA A 166 -35.73 -14.62 -41.98
C ALA A 166 -35.20 -13.30 -41.39
N GLY A 167 -33.99 -13.00 -41.79
CA GLY A 167 -33.07 -11.98 -41.37
C GLY A 167 -33.43 -10.51 -41.60
N ALA A 168 -32.73 -9.68 -40.83
CA ALA A 168 -32.34 -8.32 -41.21
C ALA A 168 -30.93 -8.02 -40.60
N PRO A 169 -30.03 -7.28 -41.29
CA PRO A 169 -28.68 -7.04 -40.82
C PRO A 169 -28.70 -5.93 -39.79
N GLY A 170 -28.50 -6.30 -38.55
CA GLY A 170 -28.30 -5.37 -37.44
C GLY A 170 -26.84 -4.94 -37.35
N ALA A 171 -26.63 -3.64 -37.25
CA ALA A 171 -25.37 -2.93 -37.12
C ALA A 171 -24.44 -3.59 -36.13
N GLY A 172 -23.21 -3.87 -36.59
CA GLY A 172 -22.14 -4.42 -35.79
C GLY A 172 -21.80 -3.54 -34.59
N ARG A 173 -22.03 -4.06 -33.39
CA ARG A 173 -21.31 -3.58 -32.21
C ARG A 173 -19.86 -4.04 -32.36
N GLY A 174 -18.96 -3.04 -32.57
CA GLY A 174 -17.52 -3.26 -32.52
C GLY A 174 -17.13 -3.90 -31.20
N PRO A 175 -16.01 -4.68 -31.16
CA PRO A 175 -15.54 -5.28 -29.96
C PRO A 175 -15.27 -4.16 -28.94
N GLY A 176 -15.97 -4.17 -27.82
CA GLY A 176 -15.73 -3.25 -26.71
C GLY A 176 -14.29 -3.36 -26.31
N GLY A 177 -13.56 -2.25 -26.38
CA GLY A 177 -12.21 -2.17 -25.80
C GLY A 177 -12.26 -2.58 -24.32
N PRO A 178 -11.12 -2.99 -23.76
CA PRO A 178 -11.08 -3.45 -22.38
C PRO A 178 -11.63 -2.35 -21.45
N PRO A 179 -12.43 -2.69 -20.44
CA PRO A 179 -13.06 -1.73 -19.52
C PRO A 179 -12.05 -0.99 -18.59
N GLY A 180 -10.74 -1.02 -18.90
CA GLY A 180 -9.70 -0.60 -17.99
C GLY A 180 -9.46 0.91 -17.87
N GLY A 181 -9.66 1.71 -18.92
CA GLY A 181 -9.19 3.11 -18.92
C GLY A 181 -9.98 4.04 -17.99
N ALA A 182 -11.29 4.00 -18.05
CA ALA A 182 -12.15 4.82 -17.19
C ALA A 182 -12.08 4.38 -15.73
N SER A 183 -11.91 3.10 -15.47
CA SER A 183 -11.76 2.53 -14.13
C SER A 183 -10.45 2.98 -13.46
N MET A 184 -9.31 3.00 -14.17
CA MET A 184 -8.04 3.47 -13.63
C MET A 184 -8.04 4.97 -13.32
N ALA A 185 -8.65 5.80 -14.16
CA ALA A 185 -8.75 7.24 -13.90
C ALA A 185 -9.56 7.53 -12.63
N VAL A 186 -10.65 6.82 -12.41
CA VAL A 186 -11.46 6.94 -11.18
C VAL A 186 -10.65 6.51 -9.96
N GLU A 187 -9.89 5.43 -10.05
CA GLU A 187 -9.01 5.00 -8.96
C GLU A 187 -7.96 6.08 -8.66
N PHE A 188 -7.25 6.58 -9.66
CA PHE A 188 -6.22 7.61 -9.44
C PHE A 188 -6.79 8.86 -8.80
N THR A 189 -7.99 9.30 -9.20
CA THR A 189 -8.68 10.41 -8.54
C THR A 189 -8.96 10.11 -7.07
N ALA A 190 -9.50 8.94 -6.75
CA ALA A 190 -9.81 8.56 -5.37
C ALA A 190 -8.55 8.45 -4.50
N TYR A 191 -7.43 7.98 -5.06
CA TYR A 191 -6.15 7.98 -4.37
C TYR A 191 -5.58 9.39 -4.19
N ALA A 192 -5.75 10.31 -5.16
CA ALA A 192 -5.34 11.71 -5.02
C ALA A 192 -6.21 12.46 -4.00
N ASP A 193 -7.53 12.28 -4.04
CA ASP A 193 -8.47 12.90 -3.10
C ASP A 193 -8.22 12.52 -1.64
N PHE A 194 -7.54 11.40 -1.40
CA PHE A 194 -7.18 10.96 -0.05
C PHE A 194 -6.25 11.93 0.68
N GLU A 195 -5.49 12.78 -0.01
CA GLU A 195 -4.68 13.82 0.62
C GLU A 195 -5.54 14.72 1.50
N ARG A 196 -6.66 15.22 0.96
CA ARG A 196 -7.59 16.09 1.69
C ARG A 196 -8.23 15.37 2.87
N GLU A 197 -8.56 14.10 2.71
CA GLU A 197 -9.10 13.25 3.78
C GLU A 197 -8.06 12.99 4.87
N LEU A 198 -6.82 12.68 4.48
CA LEU A 198 -5.71 12.44 5.42
C LEU A 198 -5.46 13.68 6.30
N ILE A 199 -5.27 14.84 5.66
CA ILE A 199 -4.91 16.08 6.36
C ILE A 199 -6.11 16.66 7.13
N GLY A 200 -7.29 16.70 6.50
CA GLY A 200 -8.45 17.42 7.05
C GLY A 200 -9.34 16.63 8.00
N ASP A 201 -9.29 15.29 7.91
CA ASP A 201 -10.21 14.44 8.66
C ASP A 201 -9.48 13.38 9.50
N LEU A 202 -8.59 12.57 8.91
CA LEU A 202 -7.96 11.44 9.60
C LEU A 202 -6.93 11.90 10.65
N ILE A 203 -6.02 12.81 10.32
CA ILE A 203 -5.02 13.32 11.29
C ILE A 203 -5.72 13.92 12.51
N PRO A 204 -6.67 14.87 12.38
CA PRO A 204 -7.40 15.41 13.53
C PRO A 204 -8.15 14.35 14.34
N PHE A 205 -8.75 13.35 13.68
CA PHE A 205 -9.41 12.24 14.37
C PHE A 205 -8.43 11.45 15.23
N ILE A 206 -7.26 11.09 14.70
CA ILE A 206 -6.23 10.34 15.43
C ILE A 206 -5.72 11.15 16.61
N GLU A 207 -5.46 12.43 16.44
CA GLU A 207 -4.98 13.34 17.49
C GLU A 207 -6.01 13.55 18.61
N SER A 208 -7.29 13.51 18.29
CA SER A 208 -8.37 13.61 19.29
C SER A 208 -8.57 12.31 20.09
N ARG A 209 -8.22 11.17 19.51
CA ARG A 209 -8.53 9.84 20.06
C ARG A 209 -7.37 9.18 20.76
N TYR A 210 -6.14 9.47 20.34
CA TYR A 210 -4.93 8.82 20.82
C TYR A 210 -3.95 9.83 21.40
N SER A 211 -3.07 9.35 22.27
CA SER A 211 -2.05 10.20 22.89
C SER A 211 -0.86 10.35 21.96
N VAL A 212 -0.99 11.23 20.98
CA VAL A 212 0.03 11.51 19.97
C VAL A 212 0.77 12.83 20.22
N THR A 213 2.00 12.93 19.73
CA THR A 213 2.71 14.20 19.60
C THR A 213 2.34 14.79 18.25
N GLY A 214 1.59 15.91 18.26
CA GLY A 214 0.90 16.44 17.06
C GLY A 214 1.73 17.39 16.20
N ASP A 215 3.06 17.34 16.23
CA ASP A 215 3.93 18.18 15.39
C ASP A 215 4.56 17.38 14.24
N ARG A 216 5.13 18.10 13.25
CA ARG A 216 5.73 17.50 12.06
C ARG A 216 6.88 16.55 12.36
N MET A 217 7.69 16.84 13.39
CA MET A 217 8.87 16.05 13.76
C MET A 217 8.49 14.67 14.30
N HIS A 218 7.25 14.52 14.75
CA HIS A 218 6.69 13.28 15.27
C HIS A 218 5.63 12.68 14.34
N ARG A 219 5.59 13.11 13.07
CA ARG A 219 4.64 12.59 12.09
C ARG A 219 5.35 12.12 10.83
N ALA A 220 5.16 10.84 10.50
CA ALA A 220 5.71 10.17 9.32
C ALA A 220 4.60 9.72 8.38
N LEU A 221 4.91 9.68 7.08
CA LEU A 221 4.04 9.17 6.02
C LEU A 221 4.84 8.22 5.15
N ALA A 222 4.38 6.98 5.00
CA ALA A 222 5.01 6.03 4.08
C ALA A 222 3.96 5.10 3.45
N GLY A 223 4.34 4.40 2.39
CA GLY A 223 3.45 3.45 1.76
C GLY A 223 4.09 2.64 0.65
N LEU A 224 3.36 1.63 0.21
CA LEU A 224 3.76 0.74 -0.88
C LEU A 224 2.97 1.03 -2.16
N SER A 225 3.58 0.85 -3.33
CA SER A 225 2.89 0.93 -4.64
C SER A 225 2.13 2.25 -4.82
N MET A 226 0.80 2.23 -4.99
CA MET A 226 -0.03 3.45 -5.02
C MET A 226 0.12 4.27 -3.73
N GLY A 227 0.20 3.63 -2.57
CA GLY A 227 0.49 4.30 -1.30
C GLY A 227 1.90 4.89 -1.24
N GLY A 228 2.86 4.30 -1.96
CA GLY A 228 4.21 4.86 -2.14
C GLY A 228 4.16 6.17 -2.93
N GLY A 229 3.44 6.18 -4.06
CA GLY A 229 3.21 7.39 -4.85
C GLY A 229 2.48 8.47 -4.06
N GLN A 230 1.42 8.11 -3.31
CA GLN A 230 0.73 9.03 -2.41
C GLN A 230 1.68 9.61 -1.36
N SER A 231 2.50 8.76 -0.72
CA SER A 231 3.40 9.21 0.34
C SER A 231 4.43 10.22 -0.17
N LEU A 232 4.98 10.00 -1.36
CA LEU A 232 5.88 10.96 -1.99
C LEU A 232 5.17 12.26 -2.36
N ASN A 233 4.00 12.17 -3.04
CA ASN A 233 3.23 13.34 -3.46
C ASN A 233 2.82 14.20 -2.25
N PHE A 234 2.12 13.58 -1.28
CA PHE A 234 1.56 14.30 -0.13
C PHE A 234 2.64 14.76 0.84
N GLY A 235 3.69 13.94 1.05
CA GLY A 235 4.77 14.27 1.96
C GLY A 235 5.60 15.45 1.47
N LEU A 236 5.86 15.55 0.16
CA LEU A 236 6.58 16.67 -0.43
C LEU A 236 5.71 17.93 -0.58
N ASP A 237 4.39 17.77 -0.79
CA ASP A 237 3.46 18.90 -0.82
C ASP A 237 3.17 19.46 0.59
N ASN A 238 3.37 18.67 1.66
CA ASN A 238 3.00 19.03 3.04
C ASN A 238 4.16 18.82 4.03
N VAL A 239 5.32 19.38 3.75
CA VAL A 239 6.51 19.29 4.63
C VAL A 239 6.30 19.95 6.01
N ASP A 240 5.34 20.85 6.12
CA ASP A 240 4.92 21.44 7.40
C ASP A 240 4.10 20.46 8.26
N THR A 241 3.61 19.38 7.65
CA THR A 241 2.83 18.34 8.32
C THR A 241 3.66 17.11 8.61
N PHE A 242 4.55 16.71 7.69
CA PHE A 242 5.37 15.50 7.78
C PHE A 242 6.86 15.85 7.72
N ALA A 243 7.66 15.29 8.63
CA ALA A 243 9.12 15.40 8.56
C ALA A 243 9.80 14.13 7.99
N TRP A 244 9.08 13.00 7.94
CA TRP A 244 9.60 11.69 7.57
C TRP A 244 8.71 11.10 6.49
N VAL A 245 9.27 10.86 5.30
CA VAL A 245 8.50 10.42 4.12
C VAL A 245 9.16 9.20 3.48
N GLY A 246 8.35 8.18 3.14
CA GLY A 246 8.84 6.96 2.50
C GLY A 246 7.94 6.45 1.36
N GLY A 247 8.54 6.25 0.18
CA GLY A 247 7.89 5.61 -0.97
C GLY A 247 8.54 4.25 -1.28
N PHE A 248 7.77 3.15 -1.11
CA PHE A 248 8.22 1.78 -1.38
C PHE A 248 7.62 1.30 -2.70
N SER A 249 8.44 1.01 -3.71
CA SER A 249 7.98 0.57 -5.04
C SER A 249 6.85 1.45 -5.58
N SER A 250 7.07 2.77 -5.66
CA SER A 250 6.03 3.76 -5.99
C SER A 250 5.40 3.49 -7.36
N ALA A 251 4.07 3.69 -7.48
CA ALA A 251 3.26 3.36 -8.65
C ALA A 251 3.04 4.59 -9.58
N PRO A 252 2.39 4.42 -10.75
CA PRO A 252 2.18 5.49 -11.74
C PRO A 252 1.36 6.70 -11.27
N ASN A 253 0.75 6.67 -10.09
CA ASN A 253 0.14 7.84 -9.47
C ASN A 253 1.16 8.80 -8.85
N THR A 254 2.43 8.44 -8.82
CA THR A 254 3.52 9.36 -8.44
C THR A 254 3.59 10.49 -9.48
N LYS A 255 3.63 11.72 -9.02
CA LYS A 255 3.87 12.89 -9.88
C LYS A 255 5.14 12.68 -10.70
N ALA A 256 5.19 13.28 -11.90
CA ALA A 256 6.43 13.29 -12.66
C ALA A 256 7.59 13.86 -11.82
N PRO A 257 8.82 13.31 -11.89
CA PRO A 257 9.89 13.70 -10.97
C PRO A 257 10.15 15.21 -10.89
N ALA A 258 10.07 15.93 -12.01
CA ALA A 258 10.25 17.39 -12.04
C ALA A 258 9.09 18.15 -11.35
N GLU A 259 7.88 17.62 -11.39
CA GLU A 259 6.71 18.17 -10.68
C GLU A 259 6.77 17.82 -9.19
N LEU A 260 7.14 16.58 -8.87
CA LEU A 260 7.26 16.08 -7.49
C LEU A 260 8.28 16.89 -6.69
N VAL A 261 9.39 17.28 -7.31
CA VAL A 261 10.49 18.07 -6.70
C VAL A 261 10.54 19.45 -7.33
N SER A 262 9.39 20.10 -7.46
CA SER A 262 9.27 21.47 -8.02
C SER A 262 9.92 22.53 -7.13
N ASP A 263 9.94 22.32 -5.82
CA ASP A 263 10.67 23.14 -4.85
C ASP A 263 11.68 22.29 -4.05
N PRO A 264 12.95 22.23 -4.50
CA PRO A 264 13.97 21.49 -3.79
C PRO A 264 14.29 22.06 -2.39
N ALA A 265 14.04 23.35 -2.15
CA ALA A 265 14.28 23.95 -0.83
C ALA A 265 13.24 23.45 0.18
N GLN A 266 12.00 23.25 -0.25
CA GLN A 266 10.94 22.64 0.55
C GLN A 266 11.28 21.17 0.85
N ALA A 267 11.67 20.40 -0.16
CA ALA A 267 12.04 18.99 0.02
C ALA A 267 13.21 18.77 0.99
N ARG A 268 14.18 19.72 1.06
CA ARG A 268 15.31 19.68 2.01
C ARG A 268 14.91 19.88 3.47
N GLN A 269 13.66 20.25 3.77
CA GLN A 269 13.18 20.38 5.15
C GLN A 269 12.79 19.04 5.76
N LEU A 270 12.72 17.96 4.98
CA LEU A 270 12.44 16.62 5.49
C LEU A 270 13.65 16.08 6.27
N GLU A 271 13.40 15.45 7.40
CA GLU A 271 14.41 14.74 8.20
C GLU A 271 14.81 13.43 7.52
N LEU A 272 13.85 12.77 6.87
CA LEU A 272 14.07 11.58 6.07
C LEU A 272 13.17 11.60 4.84
N LEU A 273 13.77 11.47 3.68
CA LEU A 273 13.10 11.11 2.44
C LEU A 273 13.67 9.77 1.97
N TRP A 274 12.83 8.73 2.04
CA TRP A 274 13.18 7.36 1.65
C TRP A 274 12.50 7.01 0.34
N VAL A 275 13.29 6.50 -0.60
CA VAL A 275 12.81 5.97 -1.88
C VAL A 275 13.43 4.58 -2.06
N SER A 276 12.61 3.58 -2.31
CA SER A 276 13.08 2.21 -2.54
C SER A 276 12.28 1.48 -3.61
N CYS A 277 12.88 0.45 -4.20
CA CYS A 277 12.20 -0.43 -5.14
C CYS A 277 12.92 -1.78 -5.24
N GLY A 278 12.17 -2.84 -5.49
CA GLY A 278 12.74 -4.15 -5.79
C GLY A 278 13.46 -4.18 -7.15
N ASN A 279 14.58 -4.87 -7.25
CA ASN A 279 15.35 -4.96 -8.51
C ASN A 279 14.67 -5.83 -9.60
N GLU A 280 13.63 -6.55 -9.24
CA GLU A 280 12.78 -7.32 -10.16
C GLU A 280 11.40 -6.67 -10.35
N ASP A 281 11.20 -5.46 -9.84
CA ASP A 281 9.94 -4.75 -9.89
C ASP A 281 9.72 -4.09 -11.26
N GLY A 282 8.58 -4.35 -11.89
CA GLY A 282 8.19 -3.71 -13.16
C GLY A 282 7.97 -2.20 -13.06
N LEU A 283 7.86 -1.65 -11.84
CA LEU A 283 7.73 -0.20 -11.59
C LEU A 283 9.06 0.48 -11.25
N PHE A 284 10.18 -0.24 -11.32
CA PHE A 284 11.51 0.23 -10.92
C PHE A 284 11.84 1.63 -11.45
N ASN A 285 11.56 1.89 -12.73
CA ASN A 285 11.89 3.15 -13.37
C ASN A 285 11.18 4.37 -12.77
N ILE A 286 10.04 4.18 -12.08
CA ILE A 286 9.33 5.28 -11.40
C ILE A 286 10.14 5.74 -10.19
N SER A 287 10.50 4.81 -9.31
CA SER A 287 11.30 5.12 -8.12
C SER A 287 12.72 5.57 -8.49
N ALA A 288 13.35 4.97 -9.52
CA ALA A 288 14.66 5.37 -10.03
C ALA A 288 14.62 6.80 -10.57
N GLY A 289 13.60 7.17 -11.34
CA GLY A 289 13.44 8.55 -11.85
C GLY A 289 13.27 9.58 -10.73
N VAL A 290 12.57 9.23 -9.66
CA VAL A 290 12.49 10.09 -8.45
C VAL A 290 13.87 10.25 -7.81
N HIS A 291 14.62 9.16 -7.63
CA HIS A 291 15.99 9.19 -7.11
C HIS A 291 16.92 10.08 -7.97
N GLU A 292 16.88 9.90 -9.28
CA GLU A 292 17.69 10.70 -10.22
C GLU A 292 17.38 12.19 -10.11
N GLN A 293 16.09 12.57 -10.04
CA GLN A 293 15.67 13.95 -9.89
C GLN A 293 16.12 14.55 -8.54
N LEU A 294 15.92 13.83 -7.44
CA LEU A 294 16.38 14.25 -6.12
C LEU A 294 17.89 14.45 -6.08
N THR A 295 18.63 13.56 -6.71
CA THR A 295 20.11 13.65 -6.86
C THR A 295 20.50 14.89 -7.68
N ALA A 296 19.88 15.11 -8.83
CA ALA A 296 20.15 16.26 -9.71
C ALA A 296 19.86 17.60 -9.02
N GLN A 297 18.87 17.62 -8.13
CA GLN A 297 18.48 18.81 -7.36
C GLN A 297 19.22 18.95 -6.02
N ASN A 298 20.16 18.05 -5.70
CA ASN A 298 20.88 18.00 -4.42
C ASN A 298 19.94 17.97 -3.20
N VAL A 299 18.84 17.21 -3.29
CA VAL A 299 17.92 16.96 -2.17
C VAL A 299 18.42 15.73 -1.41
N PRO A 300 18.71 15.85 -0.09
CA PRO A 300 19.11 14.70 0.73
C PRO A 300 18.00 13.66 0.77
N HIS A 301 18.34 12.41 0.42
CA HIS A 301 17.40 11.29 0.46
C HIS A 301 18.15 9.96 0.60
N LYS A 302 17.42 8.93 0.99
CA LYS A 302 17.89 7.55 0.99
C LYS A 302 17.32 6.85 -0.24
N TRP A 303 18.20 6.30 -1.06
CA TRP A 303 17.82 5.44 -2.17
C TRP A 303 18.31 4.01 -1.90
N TYR A 304 17.37 3.06 -2.01
CA TYR A 304 17.70 1.65 -1.86
C TYR A 304 17.05 0.80 -2.94
N VAL A 305 17.80 -0.17 -3.39
CA VAL A 305 17.33 -1.26 -4.25
C VAL A 305 17.24 -2.51 -3.39
N ASP A 306 16.05 -3.08 -3.27
CA ASP A 306 15.83 -4.34 -2.56
C ASP A 306 15.90 -5.53 -3.52
N ALA A 307 16.14 -6.72 -3.00
CA ALA A 307 16.09 -7.94 -3.79
C ALA A 307 14.66 -8.43 -3.94
N GLY A 308 14.11 -8.47 -5.15
CA GLY A 308 12.79 -9.01 -5.45
C GLY A 308 11.90 -8.12 -6.31
N ALA A 309 10.66 -8.59 -6.47
CA ALA A 309 9.64 -7.99 -7.33
C ALA A 309 8.65 -7.13 -6.52
N HIS A 310 7.56 -6.68 -7.17
CA HIS A 310 6.48 -5.87 -6.59
C HIS A 310 5.62 -6.69 -5.59
N THR A 311 6.18 -7.02 -4.42
CA THR A 311 5.58 -7.97 -3.47
C THR A 311 5.84 -7.61 -2.01
N PHE A 312 5.02 -8.16 -1.11
CA PHE A 312 5.15 -7.96 0.34
C PHE A 312 6.51 -8.32 0.95
N PRO A 313 7.26 -9.35 0.51
CA PRO A 313 8.62 -9.56 1.00
C PRO A 313 9.50 -8.32 0.89
N VAL A 314 9.48 -7.60 -0.24
CA VAL A 314 10.20 -6.35 -0.46
C VAL A 314 9.67 -5.26 0.49
N TRP A 315 8.37 -5.00 0.49
CA TRP A 315 7.78 -3.92 1.29
C TRP A 315 7.87 -4.14 2.80
N LYS A 316 7.90 -5.37 3.27
CA LYS A 316 8.16 -5.70 4.68
C LYS A 316 9.60 -5.40 5.06
N ASN A 317 10.56 -5.68 4.17
CA ASN A 317 11.96 -5.33 4.35
C ASN A 317 12.13 -3.80 4.39
N ASP A 318 11.47 -3.08 3.48
CA ASP A 318 11.42 -1.61 3.51
C ASP A 318 10.87 -1.09 4.83
N LEU A 319 9.73 -1.59 5.29
CA LEU A 319 9.12 -1.17 6.56
C LEU A 319 10.06 -1.42 7.74
N TYR A 320 10.76 -2.56 7.77
CA TYR A 320 11.71 -2.89 8.82
C TYR A 320 12.84 -1.84 8.89
N HIS A 321 13.46 -1.52 7.77
CA HIS A 321 14.56 -0.57 7.72
C HIS A 321 14.09 0.88 7.91
N PHE A 322 13.02 1.28 7.25
CA PHE A 322 12.44 2.61 7.38
C PHE A 322 12.03 2.92 8.83
N SER A 323 11.28 2.01 9.48
CA SER A 323 10.83 2.21 10.87
C SER A 323 11.98 2.33 11.86
N SER A 324 13.13 1.71 11.56
CA SER A 324 14.32 1.80 12.42
C SER A 324 15.01 3.17 12.38
N LEU A 325 14.68 4.01 11.39
CA LEU A 325 15.24 5.35 11.21
C LEU A 325 14.34 6.46 11.75
N LEU A 326 13.05 6.17 11.96
CA LEU A 326 12.05 7.18 12.31
C LEU A 326 12.25 7.76 13.71
N PHE A 327 12.00 9.07 13.85
CA PHE A 327 11.87 9.80 15.11
C PHE A 327 13.12 9.76 15.99
N ARG A 328 14.31 9.78 15.36
CA ARG A 328 15.64 9.73 16.03
C ARG A 328 16.39 11.04 15.88
#